data_11a7b19133c2d67dcceb9da019010dd3
#
_entry.id   11a7b19133c2d67dcceb9da019010dd3
#
_cell.length_a   1.000
_cell.length_b   1.000
_cell.length_c   1.000
_cell.angle_alpha   90.00
_cell.angle_beta   90.00
_cell.angle_gamma   90.00
#
_symmetry.space_group_name_H-M   'P 1'
#
loop_
_entity.id
_entity.type
_entity.pdbx_description
1 polymer ?
#
loop_
_entity_poly.entity_id
_entity_poly.type
_entity_poly.pdbx_seq_one_letter_code
_entity_poly.pdbx_strand_id
1 'polypeptide(L)'
;MDTQSTPTLHDLPFRAADFSTLSEALDYAAQGETGANFYTGRGEMYATLPYAELRTSARVLARKLLGMGLEKGDHVALIAETNPEFLQFFFACQYAGLVPVALPASIKLGGHAAYVKQLSGLLKSSQAVIAMAPEGYLTYLEEAGEGLGLRMIGTPEAFERLPAADVAFPESDAEDVAYIQYTSGSTKFPRGVVIRQRSVMSNLAGIIRHGVKIGPGDRCFSWLPFYHDMGLVGLVLVPVASQTSVDYLDTREFAMRPRQWLNLMTQTRATISFAPSFGYDLCARRVRPRDLETYDLSNWRIAGIGAEMIRPETLEHFAEIMGECGFDRRAFLACYGMAETT
;
A
#
# COMPACT_ATOMS: atom_id res chain seq x y z
N MET A 1 -1.41 46.76 7.58
CA MET A 1 -2.56 45.85 7.53
C MET A 1 -2.13 44.70 6.64
N ASP A 2 -1.54 43.69 7.26
CA ASP A 2 -1.13 42.47 6.51
C ASP A 2 -2.39 41.65 6.22
N THR A 3 -2.76 41.64 4.96
CA THR A 3 -3.75 40.68 4.47
C THR A 3 -3.11 39.31 4.40
N GLN A 4 -3.27 38.52 5.45
CA GLN A 4 -3.03 37.09 5.39
C GLN A 4 -4.01 36.52 4.37
N SER A 5 -3.52 36.26 3.15
CA SER A 5 -4.24 35.49 2.15
C SER A 5 -4.45 34.09 2.70
N THR A 6 -5.68 33.64 2.81
CA THR A 6 -5.99 32.23 3.06
C THR A 6 -5.26 31.38 2.04
N PRO A 7 -4.44 30.39 2.41
CA PRO A 7 -3.75 29.53 1.45
C PRO A 7 -4.79 28.90 0.52
N THR A 8 -4.59 29.04 -0.76
CA THR A 8 -5.39 28.28 -1.77
C THR A 8 -5.03 26.81 -1.64
N LEU A 9 -5.98 25.90 -1.85
CA LEU A 9 -5.81 24.43 -1.78
C LEU A 9 -4.59 23.88 -2.56
N HIS A 10 -4.04 24.67 -3.51
CA HIS A 10 -2.87 24.32 -4.33
C HIS A 10 -1.50 24.46 -3.62
N ASP A 11 -1.45 25.04 -2.40
CA ASP A 11 -0.21 25.43 -1.75
C ASP A 11 0.07 24.67 -0.45
N LEU A 12 -0.31 23.37 -0.34
CA LEU A 12 0.04 22.58 0.83
C LEU A 12 1.58 22.42 0.91
N PRO A 13 2.27 22.98 1.92
CA PRO A 13 3.71 22.85 2.03
C PRO A 13 4.14 21.40 2.11
N PHE A 14 5.18 21.04 1.36
CA PHE A 14 5.73 19.68 1.40
C PHE A 14 6.32 19.36 2.77
N ARG A 15 5.91 18.23 3.36
CA ARG A 15 6.44 17.70 4.62
C ARG A 15 6.96 16.28 4.41
N ALA A 16 8.23 16.06 4.74
CA ALA A 16 8.91 14.79 4.53
C ALA A 16 8.78 13.87 5.77
N ALA A 17 7.56 13.35 6.01
CA ALA A 17 7.22 12.42 7.10
C ALA A 17 7.64 12.92 8.50
N ASP A 18 7.53 14.21 8.77
CA ASP A 18 7.79 14.81 10.08
C ASP A 18 6.53 14.82 10.95
N PHE A 19 5.92 13.66 11.10
CA PHE A 19 4.71 13.39 11.89
C PHE A 19 5.01 12.34 12.95
N SER A 20 4.24 12.35 14.04
CA SER A 20 4.37 11.35 15.11
C SER A 20 3.70 10.02 14.76
N THR A 21 2.62 10.08 13.96
CA THR A 21 1.79 8.91 13.63
C THR A 21 1.33 8.91 12.17
N LEU A 22 0.89 7.74 11.70
CA LEU A 22 0.31 7.58 10.36
C LEU A 22 -1.02 8.34 10.20
N SER A 23 -1.81 8.45 11.28
CA SER A 23 -3.05 9.25 11.25
C SER A 23 -2.78 10.74 11.09
N GLU A 24 -1.75 11.29 11.76
CA GLU A 24 -1.31 12.68 11.57
C GLU A 24 -0.81 12.91 10.13
N ALA A 25 -0.07 11.97 9.57
CA ALA A 25 0.40 12.06 8.20
C ALA A 25 -0.78 12.13 7.21
N LEU A 26 -1.82 11.30 7.40
CA LEU A 26 -3.03 11.36 6.59
C LEU A 26 -3.83 12.64 6.84
N ASP A 27 -3.96 13.09 8.09
CA ASP A 27 -4.65 14.35 8.41
C ASP A 27 -4.00 15.55 7.71
N TYR A 28 -2.67 15.52 7.55
CA TYR A 28 -1.96 16.56 6.81
C TYR A 28 -2.15 16.41 5.30
N ALA A 29 -1.92 15.21 4.74
CA ALA A 29 -2.08 14.96 3.31
C ALA A 29 -3.51 15.25 2.81
N ALA A 30 -4.50 15.03 3.66
CA ALA A 30 -5.92 15.31 3.37
C ALA A 30 -6.27 16.80 3.20
N GLN A 31 -5.35 17.71 3.49
CA GLN A 31 -5.53 19.14 3.24
C GLN A 31 -5.17 19.53 1.80
N GLY A 32 -4.51 18.63 1.05
CA GLY A 32 -4.13 18.82 -0.35
C GLY A 32 -5.06 18.10 -1.33
N GLU A 33 -4.64 18.07 -2.58
CA GLU A 33 -5.40 17.50 -3.71
C GLU A 33 -4.90 16.12 -4.15
N THR A 34 -3.89 15.57 -3.46
CA THR A 34 -3.29 14.28 -3.80
C THR A 34 -4.11 13.10 -3.29
N GLY A 35 -3.84 11.91 -3.82
CA GLY A 35 -4.58 10.71 -3.46
C GLY A 35 -4.11 9.48 -4.23
N ALA A 36 -4.89 8.43 -4.13
CA ALA A 36 -4.67 7.15 -4.77
C ALA A 36 -5.64 6.95 -5.94
N ASN A 37 -5.15 6.39 -7.05
CA ASN A 37 -5.98 6.00 -8.19
C ASN A 37 -5.78 4.52 -8.48
N PHE A 38 -6.83 3.85 -8.91
CA PHE A 38 -6.83 2.41 -9.12
C PHE A 38 -7.20 2.09 -10.57
N TYR A 39 -6.42 1.21 -11.21
CA TYR A 39 -6.54 0.89 -12.62
C TYR A 39 -6.81 -0.59 -12.85
N THR A 40 -7.66 -0.87 -13.83
CA THR A 40 -7.85 -2.24 -14.35
C THR A 40 -6.64 -2.69 -15.17
N GLY A 41 -6.51 -3.98 -15.42
CA GLY A 41 -5.50 -4.52 -16.35
C GLY A 41 -5.67 -4.09 -17.81
N ARG A 42 -6.71 -3.33 -18.14
CA ARG A 42 -6.89 -2.67 -19.44
C ARG A 42 -6.38 -1.22 -19.43
N GLY A 43 -5.98 -0.70 -18.26
CA GLY A 43 -5.50 0.67 -18.10
C GLY A 43 -6.62 1.69 -17.90
N GLU A 44 -7.83 1.22 -17.61
CA GLU A 44 -8.97 2.08 -17.28
C GLU A 44 -8.95 2.38 -15.77
N MET A 45 -9.04 3.64 -15.41
CA MET A 45 -9.18 4.05 -14.01
C MET A 45 -10.60 3.72 -13.54
N TYR A 46 -10.72 2.84 -12.54
CA TYR A 46 -12.02 2.42 -12.02
C TYR A 46 -12.39 3.07 -10.67
N ALA A 47 -11.38 3.58 -9.94
CA ALA A 47 -11.60 4.29 -8.69
C ALA A 47 -10.54 5.35 -8.46
N THR A 48 -10.93 6.41 -7.77
CA THR A 48 -10.06 7.44 -7.21
C THR A 48 -10.35 7.56 -5.73
N LEU A 49 -9.32 7.80 -4.94
CA LEU A 49 -9.44 7.99 -3.50
C LEU A 49 -8.53 9.15 -3.07
N PRO A 50 -8.99 10.41 -3.20
CA PRO A 50 -8.30 11.57 -2.65
C PRO A 50 -8.01 11.37 -1.17
N TYR A 51 -6.87 11.85 -0.65
CA TYR A 51 -6.57 11.67 0.78
C TYR A 51 -7.58 12.35 1.69
N ALA A 52 -8.25 13.40 1.23
CA ALA A 52 -9.38 14.02 1.94
C ALA A 52 -10.57 13.06 2.10
N GLU A 53 -10.88 12.29 1.06
CA GLU A 53 -11.92 11.25 1.07
C GLU A 53 -11.49 10.04 1.90
N LEU A 54 -10.26 9.56 1.72
CA LEU A 54 -9.68 8.49 2.54
C LEU A 54 -9.76 8.83 4.03
N ARG A 55 -9.36 10.04 4.41
CA ARG A 55 -9.47 10.51 5.79
C ARG A 55 -10.90 10.48 6.30
N THR A 56 -11.83 10.98 5.51
CA THR A 56 -13.25 11.07 5.90
C THR A 56 -13.85 9.68 6.08
N SER A 57 -13.70 8.80 5.09
CA SER A 57 -14.22 7.42 5.12
C SER A 57 -13.57 6.58 6.21
N ALA A 58 -12.25 6.68 6.38
CA ALA A 58 -11.53 5.98 7.46
C ALA A 58 -12.03 6.40 8.86
N ARG A 59 -12.29 7.68 9.10
CA ARG A 59 -12.82 8.16 10.39
C ARG A 59 -14.25 7.71 10.65
N VAL A 60 -15.09 7.63 9.61
CA VAL A 60 -16.45 7.07 9.73
C VAL A 60 -16.36 5.59 10.08
N LEU A 61 -15.54 4.84 9.35
CA LEU A 61 -15.34 3.41 9.60
C LEU A 61 -14.73 3.15 10.99
N ALA A 62 -13.78 3.96 11.43
CA ALA A 62 -13.20 3.87 12.77
C ALA A 62 -14.27 3.95 13.87
N ARG A 63 -15.24 4.88 13.75
CA ARG A 63 -16.38 4.96 14.71
C ARG A 63 -17.27 3.73 14.68
N LYS A 64 -17.44 3.09 13.51
CA LYS A 64 -18.19 1.84 13.39
C LYS A 64 -17.47 0.68 14.08
N LEU A 65 -16.14 0.59 13.89
CA LEU A 65 -15.32 -0.42 14.56
C LEU A 65 -15.34 -0.23 16.08
N LEU A 66 -15.20 1.00 16.58
CA LEU A 66 -15.33 1.30 18.01
C LEU A 66 -16.75 1.00 18.53
N GLY A 67 -17.79 1.19 17.69
CA GLY A 67 -19.18 0.84 18.02
C GLY A 67 -19.42 -0.65 18.22
N MET A 68 -18.55 -1.52 17.71
CA MET A 68 -18.55 -2.96 17.99
C MET A 68 -17.95 -3.31 19.37
N GLY A 69 -17.47 -2.34 20.13
CA GLY A 69 -16.78 -2.55 21.40
C GLY A 69 -15.34 -3.04 21.23
N LEU A 70 -14.69 -2.70 20.12
CA LEU A 70 -13.26 -2.91 19.97
C LEU A 70 -12.49 -1.89 20.81
N GLU A 71 -11.38 -2.34 21.38
CA GLU A 71 -10.55 -1.54 22.29
C GLU A 71 -9.20 -1.23 21.63
N LYS A 72 -8.54 -0.15 22.08
CA LYS A 72 -7.20 0.19 21.62
C LYS A 72 -6.25 -1.00 21.77
N GLY A 73 -5.56 -1.34 20.68
CA GLY A 73 -4.66 -2.49 20.60
C GLY A 73 -5.30 -3.77 20.07
N ASP A 74 -6.63 -3.83 19.87
CA ASP A 74 -7.26 -4.98 19.22
C ASP A 74 -6.78 -5.13 17.78
N HIS A 75 -6.53 -6.37 17.36
CA HIS A 75 -6.00 -6.67 16.04
C HIS A 75 -7.13 -6.89 15.02
N VAL A 76 -6.99 -6.30 13.85
CA VAL A 76 -7.94 -6.38 12.73
C VAL A 76 -7.26 -7.01 11.53
N ALA A 77 -7.66 -8.21 11.15
CA ALA A 77 -7.12 -8.88 9.98
C ALA A 77 -7.76 -8.34 8.69
N LEU A 78 -6.93 -7.97 7.72
CA LEU A 78 -7.36 -7.38 6.46
C LEU A 78 -6.78 -8.18 5.29
N ILE A 79 -7.62 -8.76 4.45
CA ILE A 79 -7.15 -9.28 3.16
C ILE A 79 -6.70 -8.11 2.30
N ALA A 80 -5.41 -8.03 2.06
CA ALA A 80 -4.75 -6.88 1.46
C ALA A 80 -4.79 -6.93 -0.08
N GLU A 81 -6.01 -6.89 -0.64
CA GLU A 81 -6.22 -6.70 -2.07
C GLU A 81 -5.92 -5.26 -2.47
N THR A 82 -5.50 -5.05 -3.71
CA THR A 82 -5.20 -3.71 -4.24
C THR A 82 -6.49 -2.98 -4.61
N ASN A 83 -7.15 -2.40 -3.61
CA ASN A 83 -8.41 -1.68 -3.77
C ASN A 83 -8.52 -0.53 -2.73
N PRO A 84 -9.46 0.42 -2.93
CA PRO A 84 -9.69 1.53 -2.00
C PRO A 84 -10.04 1.06 -0.58
N GLU A 85 -10.81 -0.02 -0.44
CA GLU A 85 -11.35 -0.53 0.82
C GLU A 85 -10.23 -0.95 1.78
N PHE A 86 -9.15 -1.56 1.25
CA PHE A 86 -7.99 -1.88 2.08
C PHE A 86 -7.38 -0.63 2.73
N LEU A 87 -7.20 0.45 1.96
CA LEU A 87 -6.66 1.71 2.49
C LEU A 87 -7.60 2.31 3.54
N GLN A 88 -8.91 2.30 3.29
CA GLN A 88 -9.91 2.81 4.23
C GLN A 88 -9.88 2.05 5.56
N PHE A 89 -9.83 0.70 5.51
CA PHE A 89 -9.75 -0.12 6.72
C PHE A 89 -8.41 0.05 7.45
N PHE A 90 -7.30 0.08 6.71
CA PHE A 90 -5.99 0.28 7.30
C PHE A 90 -5.93 1.59 8.08
N PHE A 91 -6.37 2.69 7.48
CA PHE A 91 -6.39 4.00 8.16
C PHE A 91 -7.52 4.13 9.19
N ALA A 92 -8.64 3.42 9.04
CA ALA A 92 -9.65 3.35 10.10
C ALA A 92 -9.08 2.74 11.38
N CYS A 93 -8.25 1.70 11.27
CA CYS A 93 -7.54 1.15 12.40
C CYS A 93 -6.60 2.18 13.06
N GLN A 94 -5.89 3.01 12.25
CA GLN A 94 -5.02 4.05 12.80
C GLN A 94 -5.81 5.07 13.64
N TYR A 95 -6.99 5.51 13.18
CA TYR A 95 -7.84 6.42 13.94
C TYR A 95 -8.49 5.78 15.17
N ALA A 96 -8.84 4.52 15.09
CA ALA A 96 -9.47 3.78 16.18
C ALA A 96 -8.47 3.23 17.21
N GLY A 97 -7.16 3.43 17.00
CA GLY A 97 -6.12 2.83 17.85
C GLY A 97 -6.04 1.31 17.75
N LEU A 98 -6.59 0.72 16.68
CA LEU A 98 -6.57 -0.71 16.39
C LEU A 98 -5.30 -1.06 15.57
N VAL A 99 -4.95 -2.33 15.58
CA VAL A 99 -3.75 -2.83 14.90
C VAL A 99 -4.15 -3.57 13.63
N PRO A 100 -4.02 -2.98 12.43
CA PRO A 100 -4.27 -3.69 11.19
C PRO A 100 -3.21 -4.75 10.93
N VAL A 101 -3.65 -5.90 10.45
CA VAL A 101 -2.82 -7.04 10.09
C VAL A 101 -3.07 -7.38 8.62
N ALA A 102 -2.15 -6.99 7.75
CA ALA A 102 -2.28 -7.24 6.31
C ALA A 102 -2.05 -8.73 5.98
N LEU A 103 -3.08 -9.38 5.49
CA LEU A 103 -3.05 -10.79 5.08
C LEU A 103 -2.93 -10.92 3.55
N PRO A 104 -2.27 -11.98 3.04
CA PRO A 104 -2.08 -12.17 1.62
C PRO A 104 -3.39 -12.29 0.83
N ALA A 105 -3.56 -11.47 -0.19
CA ALA A 105 -4.63 -11.56 -1.20
C ALA A 105 -4.16 -12.41 -2.41
N SER A 106 -3.68 -13.62 -2.16
CA SER A 106 -3.10 -14.47 -3.19
C SER A 106 -3.40 -15.94 -2.94
N ILE A 107 -4.24 -16.51 -3.79
CA ILE A 107 -4.49 -17.96 -3.82
C ILE A 107 -3.28 -18.60 -4.51
N LYS A 108 -2.38 -19.16 -3.71
CA LYS A 108 -1.17 -19.83 -4.21
C LYS A 108 -1.49 -21.13 -4.95
N LEU A 109 -0.51 -21.67 -5.65
CA LEU A 109 -0.54 -22.93 -6.42
C LEU A 109 -1.02 -24.18 -5.66
N GLY A 110 -1.24 -24.09 -4.33
CA GLY A 110 -1.82 -25.17 -3.51
C GLY A 110 -3.35 -25.24 -3.51
N GLY A 111 -4.04 -24.32 -4.19
CA GLY A 111 -5.51 -24.29 -4.26
C GLY A 111 -6.19 -23.84 -2.96
N HIS A 112 -7.51 -24.08 -2.90
CA HIS A 112 -8.41 -23.62 -1.83
C HIS A 112 -7.93 -24.02 -0.43
N ALA A 113 -7.75 -25.33 -0.19
CA ALA A 113 -7.41 -25.84 1.15
C ALA A 113 -6.06 -25.32 1.68
N ALA A 114 -5.07 -25.13 0.80
CA ALA A 114 -3.78 -24.58 1.20
C ALA A 114 -3.87 -23.10 1.59
N TYR A 115 -4.68 -22.33 0.89
CA TYR A 115 -4.90 -20.92 1.19
C TYR A 115 -5.68 -20.75 2.49
N VAL A 116 -6.78 -21.50 2.70
CA VAL A 116 -7.53 -21.53 3.96
C VAL A 116 -6.62 -21.89 5.13
N LYS A 117 -5.81 -22.94 5.00
CA LYS A 117 -4.85 -23.33 6.04
C LYS A 117 -3.83 -22.22 6.35
N GLN A 118 -3.33 -21.52 5.34
CA GLN A 118 -2.43 -20.38 5.52
C GLN A 118 -3.12 -19.25 6.28
N LEU A 119 -4.32 -18.85 5.86
CA LEU A 119 -5.10 -17.80 6.51
C LEU A 119 -5.42 -18.15 7.97
N SER A 120 -5.85 -19.40 8.24
CA SER A 120 -6.14 -19.87 9.60
C SER A 120 -4.93 -19.76 10.52
N GLY A 121 -3.73 -20.13 10.02
CA GLY A 121 -2.48 -19.94 10.76
C GLY A 121 -2.17 -18.46 11.05
N LEU A 122 -2.40 -17.58 10.10
CA LEU A 122 -2.18 -16.13 10.24
C LEU A 122 -3.19 -15.50 11.21
N LEU A 123 -4.49 -15.84 11.08
CA LEU A 123 -5.54 -15.38 12.00
C LEU A 123 -5.25 -15.81 13.45
N LYS A 124 -4.87 -17.08 13.63
CA LYS A 124 -4.53 -17.61 14.95
C LYS A 124 -3.30 -16.90 15.54
N SER A 125 -2.24 -16.72 14.75
CA SER A 125 -1.00 -16.10 15.25
C SER A 125 -1.13 -14.60 15.47
N SER A 126 -1.97 -13.90 14.70
CA SER A 126 -2.25 -12.49 14.90
C SER A 126 -3.21 -12.22 16.05
N GLN A 127 -3.94 -13.23 16.54
CA GLN A 127 -4.99 -13.04 17.54
C GLN A 127 -6.02 -11.97 17.10
N ALA A 128 -6.35 -11.95 15.81
CA ALA A 128 -7.31 -10.98 15.27
C ALA A 128 -8.69 -11.14 15.94
N VAL A 129 -9.30 -10.00 16.28
CA VAL A 129 -10.64 -9.96 16.91
C VAL A 129 -11.72 -9.93 15.83
N ILE A 130 -11.46 -9.27 14.72
CA ILE A 130 -12.32 -9.22 13.53
C ILE A 130 -11.47 -9.39 12.28
N ALA A 131 -12.13 -9.75 11.17
CA ALA A 131 -11.47 -9.90 9.89
C ALA A 131 -12.32 -9.35 8.74
N MET A 132 -11.68 -8.66 7.80
CA MET A 132 -12.29 -8.13 6.58
C MET A 132 -11.68 -8.78 5.34
N ALA A 133 -12.55 -9.16 4.41
CA ALA A 133 -12.16 -9.60 3.07
C ALA A 133 -13.08 -9.00 2.01
N PRO A 134 -12.55 -8.63 0.84
CA PRO A 134 -13.36 -8.43 -0.35
C PRO A 134 -14.17 -9.69 -0.68
N GLU A 135 -15.30 -9.53 -1.39
CA GLU A 135 -16.24 -10.61 -1.70
C GLU A 135 -15.54 -11.86 -2.26
N GLY A 136 -14.57 -11.68 -3.16
CA GLY A 136 -13.83 -12.79 -3.78
C GLY A 136 -12.98 -13.63 -2.82
N TYR A 137 -12.77 -13.18 -1.60
CA TYR A 137 -11.96 -13.85 -0.56
C TYR A 137 -12.78 -14.21 0.69
N LEU A 138 -14.04 -13.79 0.79
CA LEU A 138 -14.84 -13.94 2.00
C LEU A 138 -14.96 -15.41 2.44
N THR A 139 -15.35 -16.30 1.55
CA THR A 139 -15.51 -17.73 1.86
C THR A 139 -14.24 -18.37 2.41
N TYR A 140 -13.06 -18.01 1.83
CA TYR A 140 -11.79 -18.50 2.35
C TYR A 140 -11.49 -17.99 3.76
N LEU A 141 -11.83 -16.73 4.04
CA LEU A 141 -11.59 -16.11 5.34
C LEU A 141 -12.55 -16.67 6.40
N GLU A 142 -13.82 -16.92 6.05
CA GLU A 142 -14.82 -17.56 6.93
C GLU A 142 -14.38 -18.97 7.31
N GLU A 143 -14.04 -19.82 6.33
CA GLU A 143 -13.51 -21.16 6.60
C GLU A 143 -12.21 -21.12 7.44
N ALA A 144 -11.32 -20.18 7.17
CA ALA A 144 -10.07 -20.03 7.94
C ALA A 144 -10.27 -19.56 9.38
N GLY A 145 -11.33 -18.79 9.63
CA GLY A 145 -11.71 -18.24 10.93
C GLY A 145 -12.59 -19.17 11.76
N GLU A 146 -13.04 -20.30 11.21
CA GLU A 146 -13.90 -21.24 11.91
C GLU A 146 -13.25 -21.73 13.22
N GLY A 147 -13.98 -21.61 14.32
CA GLY A 147 -13.51 -22.00 15.66
C GLY A 147 -12.47 -21.07 16.30
N LEU A 148 -12.06 -19.97 15.66
CA LEU A 148 -11.09 -19.02 16.23
C LEU A 148 -11.71 -17.93 17.11
N GLY A 149 -13.05 -17.82 17.16
CA GLY A 149 -13.76 -16.90 18.04
C GLY A 149 -13.70 -15.42 17.60
N LEU A 150 -13.49 -15.14 16.31
CA LEU A 150 -13.59 -13.79 15.79
C LEU A 150 -15.01 -13.24 16.01
N ARG A 151 -15.13 -11.98 16.43
CA ARG A 151 -16.42 -11.32 16.65
C ARG A 151 -17.18 -11.06 15.36
N MET A 152 -16.46 -10.82 14.26
CA MET A 152 -17.03 -10.62 12.92
C MET A 152 -16.00 -10.98 11.85
N ILE A 153 -16.46 -11.66 10.81
CA ILE A 153 -15.81 -11.79 9.51
C ILE A 153 -16.79 -11.24 8.48
N GLY A 154 -16.36 -10.35 7.59
CA GLY A 154 -17.29 -9.75 6.64
C GLY A 154 -16.62 -9.00 5.51
N THR A 155 -17.43 -8.60 4.54
CA THR A 155 -17.03 -7.72 3.45
C THR A 155 -16.99 -6.25 3.90
N PRO A 156 -16.33 -5.34 3.16
CA PRO A 156 -16.39 -3.91 3.42
C PRO A 156 -17.82 -3.41 3.60
N GLU A 157 -18.77 -3.83 2.75
CA GLU A 157 -20.17 -3.43 2.79
C GLU A 157 -20.88 -3.91 4.07
N ALA A 158 -20.49 -5.08 4.61
CA ALA A 158 -21.03 -5.57 5.87
C ALA A 158 -20.63 -4.66 7.03
N PHE A 159 -19.38 -4.18 7.06
CA PHE A 159 -18.90 -3.22 8.04
C PHE A 159 -19.50 -1.82 7.84
N GLU A 160 -19.75 -1.41 6.59
CA GLU A 160 -20.40 -0.14 6.29
C GLU A 160 -21.83 -0.03 6.84
N ARG A 161 -22.52 -1.14 6.99
CA ARG A 161 -23.88 -1.19 7.57
C ARG A 161 -23.90 -1.06 9.09
N LEU A 162 -22.76 -1.17 9.76
CA LEU A 162 -22.69 -1.04 11.21
C LEU A 162 -23.00 0.40 11.65
N PRO A 163 -23.64 0.56 12.81
CA PRO A 163 -23.86 1.89 13.38
C PRO A 163 -22.53 2.51 13.81
N ALA A 164 -22.34 3.78 13.52
CA ALA A 164 -21.20 4.52 14.02
C ALA A 164 -21.44 4.94 15.48
N ALA A 165 -20.46 4.70 16.35
CA ALA A 165 -20.51 5.19 17.72
C ALA A 165 -20.19 6.70 17.76
N ASP A 166 -20.88 7.43 18.66
CA ASP A 166 -20.53 8.82 18.95
C ASP A 166 -19.49 8.85 20.09
N VAL A 167 -18.26 8.49 19.71
CA VAL A 167 -17.13 8.41 20.65
C VAL A 167 -15.93 9.19 20.10
N ALA A 168 -15.14 9.76 21.03
CA ALA A 168 -13.85 10.32 20.68
C ALA A 168 -12.89 9.18 20.24
N PHE A 169 -11.99 9.49 19.31
CA PHE A 169 -10.91 8.56 18.99
C PHE A 169 -9.92 8.50 20.16
N PRO A 170 -9.35 7.32 20.44
CA PRO A 170 -8.27 7.21 21.40
C PRO A 170 -7.07 8.05 20.94
N GLU A 171 -6.35 8.62 21.90
CA GLU A 171 -5.09 9.30 21.60
C GLU A 171 -4.10 8.29 21.01
N SER A 172 -3.45 8.69 19.92
CA SER A 172 -2.40 7.91 19.27
C SER A 172 -1.04 8.41 19.74
N ASP A 173 -0.15 7.48 20.04
CA ASP A 173 1.18 7.73 20.59
C ASP A 173 2.26 7.08 19.69
N ALA A 174 3.47 7.64 19.73
CA ALA A 174 4.61 7.12 18.99
C ALA A 174 4.99 5.67 19.38
N GLU A 175 4.66 5.25 20.59
CA GLU A 175 4.90 3.88 21.09
C GLU A 175 3.79 2.89 20.73
N ASP A 176 2.64 3.37 20.23
CA ASP A 176 1.56 2.51 19.79
C ASP A 176 1.99 1.61 18.62
N VAL A 177 1.40 0.43 18.57
CA VAL A 177 1.58 -0.47 17.43
C VAL A 177 0.84 0.10 16.22
N ALA A 178 1.56 0.39 15.16
CA ALA A 178 1.00 0.91 13.92
C ALA A 178 0.32 -0.19 13.10
N TYR A 179 1.00 -1.34 12.97
CA TYR A 179 0.48 -2.51 12.26
C TYR A 179 1.34 -3.75 12.53
N ILE A 180 0.84 -4.92 12.12
CA ILE A 180 1.61 -6.15 12.07
C ILE A 180 1.86 -6.54 10.63
N GLN A 181 3.15 -6.73 10.29
CA GLN A 181 3.61 -7.17 8.97
C GLN A 181 4.07 -8.62 9.03
N TYR A 182 3.45 -9.51 8.27
CA TYR A 182 3.93 -10.87 8.12
C TYR A 182 5.08 -10.94 7.11
N THR A 183 6.18 -11.59 7.52
CA THR A 183 7.31 -11.85 6.62
C THR A 183 7.12 -13.17 5.89
N SER A 184 7.61 -13.24 4.65
CA SER A 184 7.61 -14.48 3.86
C SER A 184 8.58 -15.56 4.39
N GLY A 185 9.31 -15.24 5.44
CA GLY A 185 10.30 -16.01 6.22
C GLY A 185 10.83 -17.34 5.64
N SER A 186 12.10 -17.61 5.82
CA SER A 186 12.74 -18.91 5.52
C SER A 186 12.22 -20.06 6.41
N THR A 187 11.35 -19.77 7.39
CA THR A 187 10.75 -20.73 8.31
C THR A 187 9.37 -21.19 7.83
N LYS A 188 8.96 -22.41 8.26
CA LYS A 188 7.67 -23.03 7.88
C LYS A 188 6.42 -22.17 8.13
N PHE A 189 6.50 -21.18 9.02
CA PHE A 189 5.39 -20.29 9.36
C PHE A 189 5.85 -18.83 9.27
N PRO A 190 5.09 -17.95 8.60
CA PRO A 190 5.35 -16.52 8.60
C PRO A 190 5.38 -15.96 10.02
N ARG A 191 6.30 -15.02 10.28
CA ARG A 191 6.37 -14.32 11.56
C ARG A 191 5.70 -12.97 11.43
N GLY A 192 4.81 -12.63 12.36
CA GLY A 192 4.23 -11.30 12.47
C GLY A 192 5.21 -10.37 13.17
N VAL A 193 5.70 -9.37 12.44
CA VAL A 193 6.56 -8.31 12.97
C VAL A 193 5.69 -7.17 13.46
N VAL A 194 5.85 -6.79 14.72
CA VAL A 194 5.12 -5.69 15.36
C VAL A 194 5.82 -4.37 15.05
N ILE A 195 5.18 -3.51 14.28
CA ILE A 195 5.72 -2.21 13.87
C ILE A 195 5.09 -1.11 14.72
N ARG A 196 5.91 -0.26 15.35
CA ARG A 196 5.44 0.89 16.13
C ARG A 196 5.36 2.14 15.27
N GLN A 197 4.52 3.11 15.69
CA GLN A 197 4.38 4.41 15.01
C GLN A 197 5.74 5.09 14.84
N ARG A 198 6.55 5.21 15.90
CA ARG A 198 7.89 5.82 15.83
C ARG A 198 8.81 5.14 14.81
N SER A 199 8.75 3.79 14.72
CA SER A 199 9.64 3.05 13.82
C SER A 199 9.27 3.30 12.37
N VAL A 200 7.98 3.15 12.02
CA VAL A 200 7.53 3.40 10.65
C VAL A 200 7.73 4.85 10.25
N MET A 201 7.41 5.83 11.12
CA MET A 201 7.59 7.24 10.79
C MET A 201 9.07 7.60 10.58
N SER A 202 9.98 7.06 11.40
CA SER A 202 11.43 7.25 11.23
C SER A 202 11.92 6.66 9.90
N ASN A 203 11.44 5.45 9.55
CA ASN A 203 11.79 4.80 8.29
C ASN A 203 11.24 5.58 7.08
N LEU A 204 9.97 6.03 7.13
CA LEU A 204 9.38 6.86 6.08
C LEU A 204 10.16 8.15 5.87
N ALA A 205 10.57 8.83 6.95
CA ALA A 205 11.41 10.02 6.86
C ALA A 205 12.76 9.72 6.20
N GLY A 206 13.38 8.59 6.54
CA GLY A 206 14.63 8.11 5.92
C GLY A 206 14.46 7.85 4.41
N ILE A 207 13.42 7.15 4.02
CA ILE A 207 13.11 6.84 2.62
C ILE A 207 12.87 8.14 1.84
N ILE A 208 12.00 9.02 2.35
CA ILE A 208 11.58 10.24 1.67
C ILE A 208 12.75 11.24 1.53
N ARG A 209 13.49 11.46 2.61
CA ARG A 209 14.56 12.51 2.64
C ARG A 209 15.87 12.04 2.02
N HIS A 210 16.25 10.80 2.24
CA HIS A 210 17.60 10.32 1.95
C HIS A 210 17.65 9.25 0.86
N GLY A 211 16.69 8.31 0.88
CA GLY A 211 16.63 7.22 -0.09
C GLY A 211 16.15 7.69 -1.46
N VAL A 212 14.86 7.96 -1.57
CA VAL A 212 14.19 8.31 -2.83
C VAL A 212 14.28 9.82 -3.13
N LYS A 213 14.46 10.65 -2.11
CA LYS A 213 14.50 12.12 -2.19
C LYS A 213 13.25 12.65 -2.88
N ILE A 214 12.09 12.31 -2.30
CA ILE A 214 10.79 12.74 -2.82
C ILE A 214 10.63 14.25 -2.65
N GLY A 215 10.07 14.89 -3.66
CA GLY A 215 9.79 16.32 -3.65
C GLY A 215 8.52 16.68 -4.44
N PRO A 216 8.19 17.97 -4.47
CA PRO A 216 7.04 18.45 -5.26
C PRO A 216 7.15 18.02 -6.72
N GLY A 217 6.02 17.58 -7.28
CA GLY A 217 5.94 17.07 -8.66
C GLY A 217 6.21 15.59 -8.83
N ASP A 218 6.63 14.88 -7.77
CA ASP A 218 6.73 13.42 -7.82
C ASP A 218 5.35 12.76 -7.80
N ARG A 219 5.29 11.61 -8.48
CA ARG A 219 4.13 10.75 -8.55
C ARG A 219 4.56 9.29 -8.50
N CYS A 220 3.93 8.52 -7.64
CA CYS A 220 4.24 7.10 -7.47
C CYS A 220 3.35 6.22 -8.36
N PHE A 221 3.90 5.09 -8.77
CA PHE A 221 3.13 4.01 -9.40
C PHE A 221 3.49 2.67 -8.75
N SER A 222 2.49 1.81 -8.49
CA SER A 222 2.72 0.48 -7.92
C SER A 222 1.81 -0.59 -8.49
N TRP A 223 2.39 -1.78 -8.69
CA TRP A 223 1.66 -3.02 -8.85
C TRP A 223 2.04 -4.04 -7.75
N LEU A 224 2.80 -3.59 -6.73
CA LEU A 224 3.24 -4.44 -5.63
C LEU A 224 2.08 -4.73 -4.66
N PRO A 225 2.03 -5.94 -4.09
CA PRO A 225 0.96 -6.31 -3.18
C PRO A 225 1.05 -5.54 -1.85
N PHE A 226 -0.08 -5.12 -1.32
CA PHE A 226 -0.17 -4.36 -0.07
C PHE A 226 0.17 -5.16 1.19
N TYR A 227 0.22 -6.48 1.12
CA TYR A 227 0.68 -7.33 2.23
C TYR A 227 2.21 -7.51 2.28
N HIS A 228 2.95 -6.93 1.34
CA HIS A 228 4.41 -6.95 1.31
C HIS A 228 4.97 -5.59 1.72
N ASP A 229 6.09 -5.57 2.47
CA ASP A 229 6.72 -4.35 2.99
C ASP A 229 7.04 -3.31 1.89
N MET A 230 7.63 -3.72 0.78
CA MET A 230 7.93 -2.81 -0.33
C MET A 230 6.67 -2.18 -0.94
N GLY A 231 5.53 -2.91 -0.98
CA GLY A 231 4.25 -2.38 -1.40
C GLY A 231 3.62 -1.48 -0.35
N LEU A 232 3.48 -1.98 0.89
CA LEU A 232 2.83 -1.25 1.98
C LEU A 232 3.65 -0.02 2.40
N VAL A 233 4.90 -0.22 2.80
CA VAL A 233 5.72 0.89 3.32
C VAL A 233 6.12 1.84 2.19
N GLY A 234 6.69 1.30 1.11
CA GLY A 234 7.25 2.10 0.03
C GLY A 234 6.21 2.80 -0.85
N LEU A 235 5.04 2.21 -1.04
CA LEU A 235 4.09 2.69 -2.06
C LEU A 235 2.64 2.87 -1.56
N VAL A 236 2.37 2.65 -0.25
CA VAL A 236 1.15 3.13 0.42
C VAL A 236 1.50 4.20 1.44
N LEU A 237 2.38 3.89 2.39
CA LEU A 237 2.67 4.80 3.50
C LEU A 237 3.57 5.98 3.09
N VAL A 238 4.57 5.74 2.24
CA VAL A 238 5.43 6.82 1.71
C VAL A 238 4.63 7.88 0.96
N PRO A 239 3.75 7.55 -0.01
CA PRO A 239 2.93 8.56 -0.69
C PRO A 239 2.08 9.40 0.25
N VAL A 240 1.42 8.79 1.25
CA VAL A 240 0.64 9.54 2.25
C VAL A 240 1.55 10.47 3.06
N ALA A 241 2.68 9.96 3.58
CA ALA A 241 3.58 10.73 4.43
C ALA A 241 4.36 11.83 3.69
N SER A 242 4.36 11.80 2.36
CA SER A 242 4.98 12.80 1.49
C SER A 242 3.97 13.61 0.65
N GLN A 243 2.68 13.50 0.93
CA GLN A 243 1.59 14.18 0.20
C GLN A 243 1.70 13.96 -1.33
N THR A 244 2.09 12.75 -1.75
CA THR A 244 2.35 12.40 -3.16
C THR A 244 1.20 11.55 -3.70
N SER A 245 0.76 11.81 -4.93
CA SER A 245 -0.23 10.93 -5.58
C SER A 245 0.38 9.59 -5.95
N VAL A 246 -0.44 8.54 -5.91
CA VAL A 246 -0.04 7.18 -6.29
C VAL A 246 -1.09 6.51 -7.16
N ASP A 247 -0.62 5.78 -8.17
CA ASP A 247 -1.44 4.99 -9.08
C ASP A 247 -1.20 3.51 -8.84
N TYR A 248 -2.27 2.72 -8.75
CA TYR A 248 -2.19 1.30 -8.46
C TYR A 248 -2.74 0.44 -9.59
N LEU A 249 -2.01 -0.61 -9.91
CA LEU A 249 -2.43 -1.75 -10.72
C LEU A 249 -2.37 -3.00 -9.84
N ASP A 250 -3.40 -3.85 -9.88
CA ASP A 250 -3.35 -5.10 -9.12
C ASP A 250 -2.21 -6.01 -9.60
N THR A 251 -1.56 -6.70 -8.64
CA THR A 251 -0.41 -7.59 -8.90
C THR A 251 -0.74 -8.71 -9.91
N ARG A 252 -1.96 -9.25 -9.89
CA ARG A 252 -2.38 -10.31 -10.82
C ARG A 252 -2.59 -9.74 -12.22
N GLU A 253 -3.14 -8.53 -12.32
CA GLU A 253 -3.28 -7.81 -13.59
C GLU A 253 -1.92 -7.50 -14.22
N PHE A 254 -0.95 -7.06 -13.40
CA PHE A 254 0.44 -6.93 -13.85
C PHE A 254 1.00 -8.26 -14.35
N ALA A 255 0.86 -9.36 -13.61
CA ALA A 255 1.38 -10.66 -13.99
C ALA A 255 0.79 -11.17 -15.34
N MET A 256 -0.48 -10.91 -15.57
CA MET A 256 -1.15 -11.24 -16.83
C MET A 256 -0.74 -10.31 -17.99
N ARG A 257 -0.55 -9.02 -17.69
CA ARG A 257 -0.32 -7.96 -18.69
C ARG A 257 0.81 -7.02 -18.26
N PRO A 258 2.08 -7.49 -18.18
CA PRO A 258 3.19 -6.70 -17.62
C PRO A 258 3.44 -5.39 -18.36
N ARG A 259 3.15 -5.32 -19.66
CA ARG A 259 3.26 -4.08 -20.46
C ARG A 259 2.32 -2.96 -19.95
N GLN A 260 1.28 -3.32 -19.20
CA GLN A 260 0.37 -2.33 -18.63
C GLN A 260 1.05 -1.44 -17.59
N TRP A 261 2.08 -1.93 -16.90
CA TRP A 261 2.92 -1.09 -16.07
C TRP A 261 3.53 0.08 -16.85
N LEU A 262 4.17 -0.21 -17.99
CA LEU A 262 4.82 0.80 -18.83
C LEU A 262 3.81 1.77 -19.47
N ASN A 263 2.65 1.25 -19.90
CA ASN A 263 1.56 2.09 -20.38
C ASN A 263 1.09 3.08 -19.33
N LEU A 264 0.86 2.61 -18.11
CA LEU A 264 0.38 3.47 -17.02
C LEU A 264 1.46 4.41 -16.51
N MET A 265 2.74 4.02 -16.48
CA MET A 265 3.86 4.94 -16.22
C MET A 265 3.86 6.10 -17.23
N THR A 266 3.65 5.80 -18.51
CA THR A 266 3.53 6.82 -19.56
C THR A 266 2.29 7.69 -19.37
N GLN A 267 1.12 7.09 -19.18
CA GLN A 267 -0.16 7.78 -19.06
C GLN A 267 -0.22 8.71 -17.84
N THR A 268 0.25 8.24 -16.70
CA THR A 268 0.20 8.98 -15.43
C THR A 268 1.40 9.89 -15.23
N ARG A 269 2.43 9.78 -16.08
CA ARG A 269 3.72 10.46 -15.97
C ARG A 269 4.38 10.22 -14.60
N ALA A 270 4.21 9.00 -14.05
CA ALA A 270 4.77 8.65 -12.77
C ALA A 270 6.30 8.72 -12.78
N THR A 271 6.86 9.21 -11.69
CA THR A 271 8.31 9.45 -11.55
C THR A 271 9.01 8.39 -10.73
N ILE A 272 8.24 7.63 -9.92
CA ILE A 272 8.75 6.66 -8.96
C ILE A 272 7.95 5.36 -9.08
N SER A 273 8.64 4.24 -9.29
CA SER A 273 8.04 2.91 -9.20
C SER A 273 9.08 1.89 -8.77
N PHE A 274 8.66 0.89 -8.00
CA PHE A 274 9.53 -0.16 -7.47
C PHE A 274 9.06 -1.53 -7.95
N ALA A 275 10.02 -2.42 -8.21
CA ALA A 275 9.75 -3.82 -8.56
C ALA A 275 10.93 -4.72 -8.19
N PRO A 276 10.69 -6.02 -7.98
CA PRO A 276 11.77 -7.01 -8.01
C PRO A 276 12.30 -7.17 -9.45
N SER A 277 13.50 -7.73 -9.59
CA SER A 277 14.18 -7.91 -10.91
C SER A 277 13.30 -8.63 -11.93
N PHE A 278 12.49 -9.60 -11.50
CA PHE A 278 11.59 -10.32 -12.39
C PHE A 278 10.56 -9.42 -13.07
N GLY A 279 10.14 -8.32 -12.42
CA GLY A 279 9.17 -7.39 -12.99
C GLY A 279 9.73 -6.67 -14.22
N TYR A 280 10.97 -6.23 -14.14
CA TYR A 280 11.70 -5.63 -15.26
C TYR A 280 11.94 -6.64 -16.39
N ASP A 281 12.38 -7.86 -16.04
CA ASP A 281 12.59 -8.96 -17.01
C ASP A 281 11.29 -9.30 -17.76
N LEU A 282 10.18 -9.41 -17.04
CA LEU A 282 8.89 -9.74 -17.61
C LEU A 282 8.39 -8.67 -18.59
N CYS A 283 8.62 -7.39 -18.29
CA CYS A 283 8.33 -6.29 -19.19
C CYS A 283 9.21 -6.35 -20.44
N ALA A 284 10.54 -6.46 -20.29
CA ALA A 284 11.48 -6.50 -21.40
C ALA A 284 11.17 -7.62 -22.39
N ARG A 285 10.80 -8.81 -21.89
CA ARG A 285 10.42 -9.97 -22.74
C ARG A 285 9.06 -9.83 -23.43
N ARG A 286 8.17 -8.99 -22.92
CA ARG A 286 6.79 -8.90 -23.44
C ARG A 286 6.53 -7.65 -24.26
N VAL A 287 7.42 -6.67 -24.25
CA VAL A 287 7.35 -5.47 -25.09
C VAL A 287 7.55 -5.86 -26.57
N ARG A 288 6.78 -5.23 -27.43
CA ARG A 288 6.87 -5.38 -28.89
C ARG A 288 7.37 -4.06 -29.50
N PRO A 289 8.01 -4.07 -30.69
CA PRO A 289 8.48 -2.83 -31.32
C PRO A 289 7.44 -1.73 -31.41
N ARG A 290 6.21 -2.06 -31.78
CA ARG A 290 5.10 -1.09 -31.84
C ARG A 290 4.69 -0.49 -30.50
N ASP A 291 4.98 -1.15 -29.38
CA ASP A 291 4.67 -0.63 -28.03
C ASP A 291 5.68 0.47 -27.68
N LEU A 292 6.95 0.35 -28.13
CA LEU A 292 8.01 1.34 -27.90
C LEU A 292 7.68 2.71 -28.50
N GLU A 293 6.97 2.73 -29.64
CA GLU A 293 6.54 3.98 -30.29
C GLU A 293 5.51 4.77 -29.47
N THR A 294 4.86 4.13 -28.50
CA THR A 294 3.79 4.70 -27.67
C THR A 294 4.23 5.05 -26.25
N TYR A 295 5.36 4.55 -25.81
CA TYR A 295 5.84 4.81 -24.45
C TYR A 295 6.65 6.10 -24.36
N ASP A 296 6.43 6.83 -23.26
CA ASP A 296 7.29 7.92 -22.79
C ASP A 296 7.66 7.66 -21.32
N LEU A 297 8.85 7.15 -21.09
CA LEU A 297 9.38 6.84 -19.76
C LEU A 297 10.39 7.88 -19.27
N SER A 298 10.49 9.03 -19.94
CA SER A 298 11.45 10.09 -19.62
C SER A 298 11.24 10.71 -18.23
N ASN A 299 10.01 10.61 -17.67
CA ASN A 299 9.70 11.08 -16.33
C ASN A 299 10.12 10.11 -15.22
N TRP A 300 10.41 8.84 -15.55
CA TRP A 300 10.73 7.81 -14.56
C TRP A 300 12.12 8.02 -13.96
N ARG A 301 12.20 8.81 -12.89
CA ARG A 301 13.48 9.17 -12.24
C ARG A 301 13.99 8.16 -11.23
N ILE A 302 13.09 7.35 -10.62
CA ILE A 302 13.44 6.28 -9.67
C ILE A 302 12.78 4.98 -10.09
N ALA A 303 13.58 4.06 -10.58
CA ALA A 303 13.24 2.66 -10.86
C ALA A 303 13.84 1.79 -9.75
N GLY A 304 13.09 1.63 -8.65
CA GLY A 304 13.58 0.91 -7.47
C GLY A 304 13.59 -0.60 -7.67
N ILE A 305 14.63 -1.27 -7.16
CA ILE A 305 14.83 -2.71 -7.31
C ILE A 305 15.15 -3.32 -5.96
N GLY A 306 14.38 -4.34 -5.57
CA GLY A 306 14.61 -5.04 -4.30
C GLY A 306 13.78 -6.31 -4.15
N ALA A 307 13.62 -6.76 -2.92
CA ALA A 307 12.87 -7.94 -2.51
C ALA A 307 13.42 -9.29 -2.98
N GLU A 308 14.33 -9.31 -3.93
CA GLU A 308 15.04 -10.51 -4.39
C GLU A 308 16.47 -10.17 -4.82
N MET A 309 17.23 -11.18 -5.21
CA MET A 309 18.58 -10.97 -5.74
C MET A 309 18.53 -10.10 -7.01
N ILE A 310 19.24 -9.00 -7.00
CA ILE A 310 19.37 -8.12 -8.15
C ILE A 310 20.21 -8.79 -9.22
N ARG A 311 19.71 -8.82 -10.44
CA ARG A 311 20.38 -9.39 -11.62
C ARG A 311 20.78 -8.26 -12.58
N PRO A 312 22.04 -7.85 -12.59
CA PRO A 312 22.49 -6.73 -13.42
C PRO A 312 22.15 -6.91 -14.90
N GLU A 313 22.30 -8.12 -15.44
CA GLU A 313 22.04 -8.41 -16.85
C GLU A 313 20.58 -8.15 -17.23
N THR A 314 19.65 -8.45 -16.32
CA THR A 314 18.22 -8.17 -16.51
C THR A 314 17.95 -6.67 -16.60
N LEU A 315 18.62 -5.89 -15.74
CA LEU A 315 18.45 -4.44 -15.70
C LEU A 315 19.09 -3.76 -16.91
N GLU A 316 20.26 -4.23 -17.33
CA GLU A 316 20.93 -3.76 -18.54
C GLU A 316 20.05 -4.02 -19.76
N HIS A 317 19.52 -5.22 -19.90
CA HIS A 317 18.62 -5.57 -21.00
C HIS A 317 17.34 -4.72 -21.01
N PHE A 318 16.73 -4.48 -19.84
CA PHE A 318 15.58 -3.59 -19.73
C PHE A 318 15.94 -2.17 -20.15
N ALA A 319 17.07 -1.64 -19.68
CA ALA A 319 17.51 -0.28 -19.99
C ALA A 319 17.86 -0.08 -21.48
N GLU A 320 18.43 -1.08 -22.12
CA GLU A 320 18.70 -1.07 -23.56
C GLU A 320 17.41 -0.92 -24.36
N ILE A 321 16.39 -1.74 -24.06
CA ILE A 321 15.11 -1.70 -24.78
C ILE A 321 14.36 -0.42 -24.47
N MET A 322 14.24 -0.05 -23.20
CA MET A 322 13.40 1.09 -22.76
C MET A 322 14.09 2.44 -22.95
N GLY A 323 15.39 2.44 -23.21
CA GLY A 323 16.13 3.65 -23.58
C GLY A 323 15.56 4.30 -24.85
N GLU A 324 15.01 3.53 -25.78
CA GLU A 324 14.32 4.05 -26.97
C GLU A 324 13.05 4.85 -26.61
N CYS A 325 12.47 4.60 -25.43
CA CYS A 325 11.29 5.30 -24.92
C CYS A 325 11.65 6.38 -23.88
N GLY A 326 12.92 6.79 -23.79
CA GLY A 326 13.36 7.83 -22.86
C GLY A 326 13.70 7.36 -21.45
N PHE A 327 13.70 6.04 -21.17
CA PHE A 327 14.12 5.53 -19.87
C PHE A 327 15.62 5.77 -19.64
N ASP A 328 15.96 6.45 -18.55
CA ASP A 328 17.36 6.65 -18.17
C ASP A 328 17.85 5.52 -17.24
N ARG A 329 18.86 4.75 -17.66
CA ARG A 329 19.45 3.69 -16.83
C ARG A 329 19.95 4.15 -15.45
N ARG A 330 20.23 5.42 -15.26
CA ARG A 330 20.60 6.02 -13.96
C ARG A 330 19.44 6.12 -12.99
N ALA A 331 18.20 5.88 -13.45
CA ALA A 331 17.02 5.80 -12.61
C ALA A 331 17.03 4.58 -11.68
N PHE A 332 17.81 3.54 -12.00
CA PHE A 332 17.87 2.35 -11.15
C PHE A 332 18.40 2.64 -9.76
N LEU A 333 17.61 2.27 -8.76
CA LEU A 333 17.93 2.42 -7.34
C LEU A 333 17.78 1.08 -6.63
N ALA A 334 18.89 0.48 -6.22
CA ALA A 334 18.85 -0.74 -5.40
C ALA A 334 18.30 -0.43 -4.00
N CYS A 335 17.37 -1.23 -3.54
CA CYS A 335 16.84 -1.15 -2.18
C CYS A 335 16.90 -2.51 -1.48
N TYR A 336 17.12 -2.46 -0.19
CA TYR A 336 17.07 -3.61 0.69
C TYR A 336 16.29 -3.24 1.96
N GLY A 337 15.41 -4.14 2.38
CA GLY A 337 14.64 -3.95 3.60
C GLY A 337 14.05 -5.26 4.10
N MET A 338 13.73 -5.26 5.38
CA MET A 338 13.00 -6.32 6.07
C MET A 338 11.99 -5.66 7.01
N ALA A 339 10.84 -6.28 7.21
CA ALA A 339 9.86 -5.77 8.17
C ALA A 339 10.47 -5.58 9.57
N GLU A 340 11.42 -6.44 9.97
CA GLU A 340 12.09 -6.40 11.27
C GLU A 340 12.98 -5.14 11.49
N THR A 341 13.25 -4.38 10.42
CA THR A 341 14.09 -3.17 10.47
C THR A 341 13.31 -1.88 10.22
N THR A 342 12.00 -1.98 10.19
CA THR A 342 11.10 -0.82 10.00
C THR A 342 10.93 0.00 11.27
#